data_6c13d99ffbddd3e62821753392b7fd13
#
_entry.id   6c13d99ffbddd3e62821753392b7fd13
#
_cell.length_a   1.000
_cell.length_b   1.000
_cell.length_c   1.000
_cell.angle_alpha   90.00
_cell.angle_beta   90.00
_cell.angle_gamma   90.00
#
_symmetry.space_group_name_H-M   'P 1'
#
loop_
_entity.id
_entity.type
_entity.pdbx_description
1 polymer ?
#
loop_
_entity_poly.entity_id
_entity_poly.type
_entity_poly.pdbx_seq_one_letter_code
_entity_poly.pdbx_strand_id
1 'polypeptide(L)'
;MRSFPPRSSNRPRLIAAGHLFGAAVMASFFVIAGAAPARAIVGPSTEGSSIAPRVVMVLSLKGRIAGYCSGLVVAQNAVLTAAHCVPPGAAVKVHFRDTSDAPVLLDTVEIRRNPGYRADAIRTRERSIDLALIRLPAPLPNRFRPALFGGDPSAAIGTRYRLAGFGLTREGDATSSGQLRLATVTTRAPLSTLLLWAEDPDHRGLGACTGDSGGPVFAADSDVVAALMVWSAGRGSAQCGDLTQAIWLTPQKGWIDAVLAEWTTR
;
A
#
# COMPACT_ATOMS: atom_id res chain seq x y z
N MET A 1 -77.79 -3.76 41.79
CA MET A 1 -78.43 -3.27 43.02
C MET A 1 -77.49 -2.35 43.77
N ARG A 2 -77.95 -1.13 44.00
CA ARG A 2 -77.50 -0.17 45.01
C ARG A 2 -76.11 0.34 44.95
N SER A 3 -75.75 1.62 45.10
CA SER A 3 -76.50 2.90 45.16
C SER A 3 -75.38 3.95 45.33
N PHE A 4 -75.47 5.06 44.60
CA PHE A 4 -74.73 6.31 44.91
C PHE A 4 -75.25 6.93 46.21
N PRO A 5 -74.52 7.77 46.92
CA PRO A 5 -74.55 9.20 46.75
C PRO A 5 -73.25 9.97 47.14
N PRO A 6 -73.24 11.33 47.35
CA PRO A 6 -73.24 12.36 46.41
C PRO A 6 -72.07 13.41 46.61
N ARG A 7 -72.07 14.43 45.74
CA ARG A 7 -71.20 15.63 45.64
C ARG A 7 -70.94 16.38 46.93
N SER A 8 -69.78 16.99 47.05
CA SER A 8 -69.65 18.32 47.61
C SER A 8 -68.58 19.14 46.82
N SER A 9 -69.01 20.33 46.42
CA SER A 9 -68.29 21.40 45.74
C SER A 9 -67.43 22.17 46.73
N ASN A 10 -66.21 22.51 46.34
CA ASN A 10 -65.58 23.72 46.81
C ASN A 10 -64.49 24.20 45.80
N ARG A 11 -64.75 25.31 45.08
CA ARG A 11 -63.76 26.19 44.60
C ARG A 11 -63.38 27.20 45.65
N PRO A 12 -62.13 27.64 45.79
CA PRO A 12 -61.76 28.92 45.22
C PRO A 12 -60.27 29.14 44.85
N ARG A 13 -60.12 30.18 44.14
CA ARG A 13 -59.04 31.18 44.03
C ARG A 13 -57.84 30.86 43.10
N LEU A 14 -57.88 31.60 41.99
CA LEU A 14 -56.77 31.98 41.15
C LEU A 14 -55.66 32.68 41.97
N ILE A 15 -54.42 32.20 41.81
CA ILE A 15 -53.21 33.02 42.01
C ILE A 15 -52.41 32.93 40.71
N ALA A 16 -52.25 34.06 40.05
CA ALA A 16 -51.40 34.18 38.88
C ALA A 16 -49.95 34.18 39.31
N ALA A 17 -49.19 33.19 38.83
CA ALA A 17 -47.72 33.19 38.90
C ALA A 17 -47.17 33.21 37.49
N GLY A 18 -46.45 34.26 37.17
CA GLY A 18 -45.82 34.47 35.86
C GLY A 18 -44.76 33.43 35.57
N HIS A 19 -44.85 32.78 34.43
CA HIS A 19 -43.84 31.87 33.90
C HIS A 19 -42.91 32.64 32.98
N LEU A 20 -41.70 32.91 33.47
CA LEU A 20 -40.56 33.28 32.63
C LEU A 20 -40.19 32.06 31.77
N PHE A 21 -40.51 32.15 30.50
CA PHE A 21 -40.00 31.17 29.51
C PHE A 21 -38.52 31.48 29.26
N GLY A 22 -37.62 30.74 29.92
CA GLY A 22 -36.23 30.67 29.57
C GLY A 22 -36.06 29.79 28.33
N ALA A 23 -35.82 30.39 27.17
CA ALA A 23 -35.46 29.68 25.94
C ALA A 23 -34.05 29.13 26.11
N ALA A 24 -33.90 27.85 26.42
CA ALA A 24 -32.64 27.13 26.36
C ALA A 24 -32.30 26.86 24.89
N VAL A 25 -31.39 27.67 24.32
CA VAL A 25 -30.76 27.39 23.01
C VAL A 25 -29.84 26.18 23.18
N MET A 26 -30.30 25.02 22.77
CA MET A 26 -29.44 23.84 22.60
C MET A 26 -28.60 24.04 21.36
N ALA A 27 -27.36 24.49 21.54
CA ALA A 27 -26.34 24.51 20.49
C ALA A 27 -25.95 23.03 20.19
N SER A 28 -26.53 22.47 19.13
CA SER A 28 -26.11 21.16 18.60
C SER A 28 -24.70 21.32 17.96
N PHE A 29 -23.68 20.94 18.68
CA PHE A 29 -22.35 20.74 18.11
C PHE A 29 -22.41 19.57 17.13
N PHE A 30 -22.55 19.85 15.85
CA PHE A 30 -22.24 18.88 14.79
C PHE A 30 -20.73 18.63 14.83
N VAL A 31 -20.33 17.54 15.47
CA VAL A 31 -18.99 16.99 15.29
C VAL A 31 -18.95 16.46 13.85
N ILE A 32 -18.36 17.26 12.95
CA ILE A 32 -17.98 16.77 11.62
C ILE A 32 -16.89 15.75 11.89
N ALA A 33 -17.23 14.48 11.94
CA ALA A 33 -16.27 13.40 11.87
C ALA A 33 -15.57 13.51 10.52
N GLY A 34 -14.41 14.16 10.49
CA GLY A 34 -13.55 14.20 9.32
C GLY A 34 -13.25 12.77 8.92
N ALA A 35 -13.70 12.35 7.73
CA ALA A 35 -13.31 11.07 7.16
C ALA A 35 -11.77 11.05 7.10
N ALA A 36 -11.15 10.19 7.88
CA ALA A 36 -9.71 10.00 7.81
C ALA A 36 -9.36 9.57 6.37
N PRO A 37 -8.38 10.21 5.71
CA PRO A 37 -8.03 9.85 4.35
C PRO A 37 -7.63 8.37 4.28
N ALA A 38 -8.09 7.69 3.24
CA ALA A 38 -7.70 6.32 2.94
C ALA A 38 -6.17 6.26 2.74
N ARG A 39 -5.50 5.26 3.33
CA ARG A 39 -4.03 5.19 3.39
C ARG A 39 -3.57 3.87 2.78
N ALA A 40 -2.68 3.85 1.76
CA ALA A 40 -1.99 2.65 1.29
C ALA A 40 -0.93 2.19 2.31
N ILE A 41 -0.59 0.89 2.37
CA ILE A 41 0.13 0.25 3.48
C ILE A 41 -0.71 0.28 4.76
N VAL A 42 -1.06 -0.88 5.30
CA VAL A 42 -1.90 -1.01 6.49
C VAL A 42 -1.21 -0.37 7.70
N GLY A 43 -1.98 0.31 8.55
CA GLY A 43 -1.49 0.94 9.78
C GLY A 43 -1.09 2.43 9.63
N PRO A 44 -0.34 3.00 10.59
CA PRO A 44 0.01 4.41 10.62
C PRO A 44 1.09 4.78 9.58
N SER A 45 0.71 4.87 8.31
CA SER A 45 1.57 5.26 7.19
C SER A 45 1.43 6.75 6.86
N THR A 46 2.40 7.32 6.13
CA THR A 46 2.42 8.71 5.67
C THR A 46 2.32 8.81 4.15
N GLU A 47 2.06 10.00 3.62
CA GLU A 47 2.08 10.21 2.16
C GLU A 47 3.47 10.03 1.58
N GLY A 48 3.54 9.37 0.41
CA GLY A 48 4.78 9.05 -0.30
C GLY A 48 5.23 10.11 -1.31
N SER A 49 4.84 11.38 -1.16
CA SER A 49 5.11 12.42 -2.15
C SER A 49 6.59 12.59 -2.49
N SER A 50 7.49 12.48 -1.51
CA SER A 50 8.94 12.63 -1.71
C SER A 50 9.56 11.55 -2.60
N ILE A 51 8.97 10.35 -2.63
CA ILE A 51 9.49 9.22 -3.42
C ILE A 51 8.63 8.91 -4.65
N ALA A 52 7.55 9.69 -4.87
CA ALA A 52 6.64 9.53 -6.02
C ALA A 52 7.36 9.52 -7.39
N PRO A 53 8.50 10.25 -7.58
CA PRO A 53 9.25 10.16 -8.83
C PRO A 53 9.84 8.78 -9.14
N ARG A 54 9.86 7.84 -8.21
CA ARG A 54 10.47 6.52 -8.37
C ARG A 54 9.46 5.37 -8.41
N VAL A 55 8.17 5.64 -8.14
CA VAL A 55 7.18 4.57 -7.94
C VAL A 55 5.98 4.77 -8.86
N VAL A 56 5.54 3.70 -9.48
CA VAL A 56 4.36 3.65 -10.35
C VAL A 56 3.47 2.47 -9.96
N MET A 57 2.24 2.43 -10.45
CA MET A 57 1.40 1.23 -10.34
C MET A 57 1.63 0.31 -11.54
N VAL A 58 1.52 -0.99 -11.31
CA VAL A 58 1.51 -2.04 -12.34
C VAL A 58 0.15 -2.71 -12.30
N LEU A 59 -0.59 -2.60 -13.39
CA LEU A 59 -1.91 -3.18 -13.55
C LEU A 59 -1.83 -4.40 -14.45
N SER A 60 -2.53 -5.47 -14.10
CA SER A 60 -2.60 -6.68 -14.92
C SER A 60 -4.04 -7.15 -15.11
N LEU A 61 -4.33 -7.70 -16.29
CA LEU A 61 -5.62 -8.30 -16.61
C LEU A 61 -5.40 -9.65 -17.31
N LYS A 62 -5.85 -10.73 -16.68
CA LYS A 62 -5.82 -12.08 -17.24
C LYS A 62 -7.24 -12.65 -17.31
N GLY A 63 -7.79 -12.72 -18.51
CA GLY A 63 -9.20 -13.04 -18.69
C GLY A 63 -10.09 -11.97 -18.01
N ARG A 64 -10.79 -12.34 -16.94
CA ARG A 64 -11.64 -11.43 -16.14
C ARG A 64 -11.02 -11.05 -14.79
N ILE A 65 -9.81 -11.51 -14.51
CA ILE A 65 -9.12 -11.28 -13.24
C ILE A 65 -8.21 -10.07 -13.41
N ALA A 66 -8.57 -8.98 -12.78
CA ALA A 66 -7.75 -7.77 -12.68
C ALA A 66 -6.86 -7.85 -11.42
N GLY A 67 -5.62 -7.44 -11.56
CA GLY A 67 -4.66 -7.29 -10.47
C GLY A 67 -4.00 -5.93 -10.51
N TYR A 68 -3.52 -5.48 -9.37
CA TYR A 68 -2.70 -4.28 -9.27
C TYR A 68 -1.56 -4.50 -8.27
N CYS A 69 -0.45 -3.89 -8.56
CA CYS A 69 0.79 -3.92 -7.79
C CYS A 69 1.46 -2.56 -7.83
N SER A 70 2.54 -2.42 -7.10
CA SER A 70 3.48 -1.31 -7.19
C SER A 70 4.65 -1.67 -8.12
N GLY A 71 5.39 -0.67 -8.58
CA GLY A 71 6.57 -0.85 -9.40
C GLY A 71 7.58 0.26 -9.18
N LEU A 72 8.85 -0.07 -9.34
CA LEU A 72 10.00 0.81 -9.16
C LEU A 72 10.54 1.24 -10.52
N VAL A 73 10.68 2.52 -10.76
CA VAL A 73 11.32 3.06 -11.98
C VAL A 73 12.83 2.78 -11.91
N VAL A 74 13.37 2.01 -12.85
CA VAL A 74 14.78 1.60 -12.89
C VAL A 74 15.54 2.14 -14.09
N ALA A 75 14.80 2.57 -15.14
CA ALA A 75 15.28 3.39 -16.25
C ALA A 75 14.12 4.25 -16.75
N GLN A 76 14.38 5.23 -17.62
CA GLN A 76 13.29 6.11 -18.13
C GLN A 76 12.19 5.35 -18.85
N ASN A 77 12.50 4.18 -19.41
CA ASN A 77 11.55 3.31 -20.10
C ASN A 77 11.45 1.91 -19.48
N ALA A 78 11.87 1.74 -18.21
CA ALA A 78 11.83 0.44 -17.55
C ALA A 78 11.37 0.53 -16.09
N VAL A 79 10.52 -0.44 -15.72
CA VAL A 79 9.96 -0.61 -14.37
C VAL A 79 10.32 -2.00 -13.84
N LEU A 80 10.80 -2.08 -12.61
CA LEU A 80 10.99 -3.31 -11.86
C LEU A 80 9.76 -3.55 -10.98
N THR A 81 9.25 -4.78 -10.96
CA THR A 81 8.11 -5.19 -10.11
C THR A 81 8.28 -6.64 -9.67
N ALA A 82 7.36 -7.17 -8.86
CA ALA A 82 7.32 -8.59 -8.55
C ALA A 82 6.85 -9.40 -9.76
N ALA A 83 7.44 -10.58 -10.00
CA ALA A 83 7.11 -11.41 -11.16
C ALA A 83 5.66 -11.94 -11.11
N HIS A 84 5.12 -12.20 -9.92
CA HIS A 84 3.73 -12.61 -9.76
C HIS A 84 2.72 -11.50 -10.17
N CYS A 85 3.15 -10.24 -10.17
CA CYS A 85 2.32 -9.09 -10.61
C CYS A 85 2.08 -9.07 -12.13
N VAL A 86 2.93 -9.77 -12.88
CA VAL A 86 2.90 -9.80 -14.35
C VAL A 86 2.80 -11.25 -14.87
N PRO A 87 1.71 -11.99 -14.55
CA PRO A 87 1.61 -13.41 -14.88
C PRO A 87 1.62 -13.63 -16.40
N PRO A 88 2.10 -14.80 -16.89
CA PRO A 88 2.08 -15.12 -18.32
C PRO A 88 0.68 -15.00 -18.93
N GLY A 89 0.60 -14.35 -20.10
CA GLY A 89 -0.65 -14.16 -20.84
C GLY A 89 -1.57 -13.08 -20.29
N ALA A 90 -1.15 -12.30 -19.29
CA ALA A 90 -1.89 -11.11 -18.85
C ALA A 90 -1.56 -9.91 -19.75
N ALA A 91 -2.56 -9.07 -20.01
CA ALA A 91 -2.33 -7.71 -20.46
C ALA A 91 -1.81 -6.89 -19.25
N VAL A 92 -0.67 -6.23 -19.42
CA VAL A 92 -0.02 -5.45 -18.37
C VAL A 92 0.09 -4.00 -18.80
N LYS A 93 -0.21 -3.08 -17.89
CA LYS A 93 -0.05 -1.63 -18.08
C LYS A 93 0.67 -1.01 -16.89
N VAL A 94 1.47 0.02 -17.16
CA VAL A 94 2.01 0.88 -16.12
C VAL A 94 1.11 2.09 -15.98
N HIS A 95 0.73 2.41 -14.75
CA HIS A 95 -0.18 3.49 -14.42
C HIS A 95 0.45 4.51 -13.48
N PHE A 96 0.18 5.77 -13.75
CA PHE A 96 0.46 6.91 -12.88
C PHE A 96 -0.58 8.02 -13.14
N ARG A 97 -0.60 9.05 -12.32
CA ARG A 97 -1.39 10.26 -12.59
C ARG A 97 -0.49 11.34 -13.18
N ASP A 98 -0.98 12.11 -14.14
CA ASP A 98 -0.24 13.24 -14.71
C ASP A 98 -0.27 14.48 -13.79
N THR A 99 0.18 15.62 -14.28
CA THR A 99 0.22 16.89 -13.51
C THR A 99 -1.17 17.50 -13.27
N SER A 100 -2.18 17.06 -14.01
CA SER A 100 -3.59 17.44 -13.82
C SER A 100 -4.38 16.43 -12.99
N ASP A 101 -3.68 15.46 -12.39
CA ASP A 101 -4.25 14.33 -11.66
C ASP A 101 -5.08 13.36 -12.53
N ALA A 102 -4.95 13.45 -13.86
CA ALA A 102 -5.60 12.53 -14.77
C ALA A 102 -4.85 11.17 -14.84
N PRO A 103 -5.57 10.04 -14.95
CA PRO A 103 -4.94 8.73 -15.03
C PRO A 103 -4.26 8.52 -16.39
N VAL A 104 -3.00 8.10 -16.37
CA VAL A 104 -2.22 7.69 -17.55
C VAL A 104 -1.98 6.19 -17.47
N LEU A 105 -2.24 5.50 -18.57
CA LEU A 105 -2.06 4.06 -18.72
C LEU A 105 -1.11 3.81 -19.91
N LEU A 106 0.09 3.31 -19.64
CA LEU A 106 1.07 2.97 -20.67
C LEU A 106 1.03 1.47 -20.94
N ASP A 107 1.03 1.11 -22.21
CA ASP A 107 1.23 -0.27 -22.64
C ASP A 107 2.65 -0.75 -22.36
N THR A 108 2.86 -2.05 -22.40
CA THR A 108 4.18 -2.66 -22.20
C THR A 108 4.65 -3.33 -23.48
N VAL A 109 5.95 -3.21 -23.80
CA VAL A 109 6.55 -3.80 -25.01
C VAL A 109 7.10 -5.19 -24.71
N GLU A 110 7.76 -5.33 -23.56
CA GLU A 110 8.43 -6.56 -23.16
C GLU A 110 8.39 -6.74 -21.65
N ILE A 111 8.28 -7.98 -21.21
CA ILE A 111 8.33 -8.36 -19.78
C ILE A 111 9.37 -9.47 -19.63
N ARG A 112 10.39 -9.23 -18.80
CA ARG A 112 11.42 -10.20 -18.43
C ARG A 112 11.27 -10.59 -16.98
N ARG A 113 10.85 -11.83 -16.70
CA ARG A 113 10.86 -12.39 -15.36
C ARG A 113 12.24 -12.93 -15.03
N ASN A 114 12.65 -12.81 -13.77
CA ASN A 114 13.91 -13.38 -13.35
C ASN A 114 13.90 -14.91 -13.60
N PRO A 115 14.99 -15.51 -14.16
CA PRO A 115 15.04 -16.95 -14.43
C PRO A 115 14.86 -17.82 -13.18
N GLY A 116 15.19 -17.27 -12.00
CA GLY A 116 14.97 -17.92 -10.71
C GLY A 116 13.55 -17.81 -10.15
N TYR A 117 12.60 -17.19 -10.87
CA TYR A 117 11.22 -17.12 -10.42
C TYR A 117 10.51 -18.47 -10.51
N ARG A 118 9.81 -18.83 -9.43
CA ARG A 118 8.94 -20.01 -9.32
C ARG A 118 7.58 -19.57 -8.81
N ALA A 119 6.54 -19.68 -9.64
CA ALA A 119 5.20 -19.18 -9.33
C ALA A 119 4.53 -19.90 -8.14
N ASP A 120 4.94 -21.12 -7.84
CA ASP A 120 4.39 -21.95 -6.78
C ASP A 120 5.29 -22.03 -5.53
N ALA A 121 6.34 -21.22 -5.47
CA ALA A 121 7.36 -21.25 -4.43
C ALA A 121 6.80 -21.14 -3.00
N ILE A 122 5.74 -20.36 -2.79
CA ILE A 122 5.09 -20.24 -1.48
C ILE A 122 4.48 -21.58 -1.07
N ARG A 123 3.85 -22.30 -1.99
CA ARG A 123 3.24 -23.60 -1.74
C ARG A 123 4.28 -24.71 -1.60
N THR A 124 5.31 -24.71 -2.45
CA THR A 124 6.37 -25.74 -2.47
C THR A 124 7.51 -25.46 -1.49
N ARG A 125 7.55 -24.22 -0.93
CA ARG A 125 8.63 -23.71 -0.07
C ARG A 125 10.01 -23.73 -0.75
N GLU A 126 10.01 -23.57 -2.07
CA GLU A 126 11.23 -23.47 -2.86
C GLU A 126 11.77 -22.04 -2.90
N ARG A 127 13.06 -21.93 -3.16
CA ARG A 127 13.68 -20.64 -3.41
C ARG A 127 13.14 -20.03 -4.70
N SER A 128 12.69 -18.79 -4.64
CA SER A 128 12.19 -18.03 -5.79
C SER A 128 12.72 -16.60 -5.77
N ILE A 129 13.12 -16.10 -6.94
CA ILE A 129 13.48 -14.69 -7.14
C ILE A 129 12.30 -14.03 -7.84
N ASP A 130 11.35 -13.56 -7.05
CA ASP A 130 10.08 -13.00 -7.52
C ASP A 130 10.25 -11.56 -8.02
N LEU A 131 10.99 -11.40 -9.12
CA LEU A 131 11.27 -10.13 -9.78
C LEU A 131 10.95 -10.20 -11.28
N ALA A 132 10.45 -9.10 -11.83
CA ALA A 132 10.27 -8.90 -13.26
C ALA A 132 10.58 -7.47 -13.67
N LEU A 133 11.16 -7.31 -14.85
CA LEU A 133 11.36 -6.05 -15.53
C LEU A 133 10.29 -5.88 -16.63
N ILE A 134 9.76 -4.68 -16.72
CA ILE A 134 8.79 -4.23 -17.73
C ILE A 134 9.46 -3.16 -18.59
N ARG A 135 9.48 -3.35 -19.92
CA ARG A 135 9.91 -2.35 -20.90
C ARG A 135 8.70 -1.57 -21.41
N LEU A 136 8.81 -0.26 -21.40
CA LEU A 136 7.81 0.66 -21.94
C LEU A 136 8.14 1.06 -23.38
N PRO A 137 7.13 1.40 -24.22
CA PRO A 137 7.33 1.81 -25.61
C PRO A 137 8.02 3.18 -25.75
N ALA A 138 7.89 4.01 -24.70
CA ALA A 138 8.46 5.36 -24.65
C ALA A 138 8.95 5.69 -23.23
N PRO A 139 9.84 6.68 -23.08
CA PRO A 139 10.27 7.16 -21.78
C PRO A 139 9.10 7.68 -20.93
N LEU A 140 9.16 7.41 -19.64
CA LEU A 140 8.30 8.05 -18.64
C LEU A 140 8.54 9.57 -18.66
N PRO A 141 7.54 10.39 -18.27
CA PRO A 141 7.73 11.84 -18.10
C PRO A 141 8.95 12.19 -17.25
N ASN A 142 9.60 13.33 -17.54
CA ASN A 142 10.85 13.79 -16.91
C ASN A 142 10.79 13.95 -15.38
N ARG A 143 9.60 13.94 -14.79
CA ARG A 143 9.45 13.92 -13.32
C ARG A 143 9.83 12.57 -12.71
N PHE A 144 9.77 11.48 -13.47
CA PHE A 144 10.21 10.16 -13.00
C PHE A 144 11.74 10.05 -13.09
N ARG A 145 12.33 9.43 -12.08
CA ARG A 145 13.77 9.28 -11.94
C ARG A 145 14.09 7.83 -11.62
N PRO A 146 15.06 7.22 -12.33
CA PRO A 146 15.55 5.90 -12.01
C PRO A 146 16.05 5.82 -10.57
N ALA A 147 15.74 4.71 -9.89
CA ALA A 147 16.17 4.44 -8.53
C ALA A 147 17.65 4.03 -8.49
N LEU A 148 18.30 4.41 -7.42
CA LEU A 148 19.62 3.88 -7.06
C LEU A 148 19.42 2.62 -6.22
N PHE A 149 20.18 1.56 -6.52
CA PHE A 149 20.15 0.32 -5.75
C PHE A 149 21.33 0.24 -4.81
N GLY A 150 21.06 -0.16 -3.60
CA GLY A 150 22.05 -0.45 -2.59
C GLY A 150 21.35 -1.06 -1.38
N GLY A 151 22.02 -1.89 -0.66
CA GLY A 151 21.48 -2.53 0.53
C GLY A 151 22.38 -3.68 0.93
N ASP A 152 22.50 -3.87 2.22
CA ASP A 152 23.31 -4.93 2.78
C ASP A 152 22.39 -6.08 3.21
N PRO A 153 22.44 -7.26 2.52
CA PRO A 153 21.68 -8.43 2.91
C PRO A 153 22.08 -8.99 4.29
N SER A 154 23.22 -8.53 4.86
CA SER A 154 23.66 -8.88 6.20
C SER A 154 23.17 -7.89 7.28
N ALA A 155 22.27 -6.97 6.93
CA ALA A 155 21.73 -6.00 7.88
C ALA A 155 21.19 -6.66 9.16
N ALA A 156 21.58 -6.12 10.31
CA ALA A 156 21.22 -6.65 11.61
C ALA A 156 19.71 -6.54 11.89
N ILE A 157 19.21 -7.41 12.78
CA ILE A 157 17.85 -7.29 13.31
C ILE A 157 17.68 -5.89 13.93
N GLY A 158 16.52 -5.26 13.68
CA GLY A 158 16.21 -3.91 14.12
C GLY A 158 16.67 -2.81 13.16
N THR A 159 17.40 -3.14 12.07
CA THR A 159 17.73 -2.15 11.04
C THR A 159 16.46 -1.61 10.39
N ARG A 160 16.37 -0.26 10.32
CA ARG A 160 15.18 0.44 9.83
C ARG A 160 15.16 0.57 8.32
N TYR A 161 13.98 0.38 7.76
CA TYR A 161 13.68 0.56 6.33
C TYR A 161 12.36 1.30 6.14
N ARG A 162 12.16 1.90 4.96
CA ARG A 162 10.87 2.51 4.56
C ARG A 162 10.27 1.72 3.41
N LEU A 163 9.09 1.17 3.62
CA LEU A 163 8.26 0.57 2.57
C LEU A 163 7.54 1.66 1.79
N ALA A 164 7.34 1.47 0.49
CA ALA A 164 6.52 2.38 -0.31
C ALA A 164 5.66 1.61 -1.33
N GLY A 165 4.37 1.93 -1.38
CA GLY A 165 3.47 1.25 -2.29
C GLY A 165 2.10 1.90 -2.42
N PHE A 166 1.30 1.34 -3.34
CA PHE A 166 -0.07 1.77 -3.66
C PHE A 166 -1.13 0.76 -3.15
N GLY A 167 -0.74 -0.17 -2.30
CA GLY A 167 -1.59 -1.25 -1.82
C GLY A 167 -2.75 -0.81 -0.94
N LEU A 168 -3.45 -1.79 -0.36
CA LEU A 168 -4.57 -1.55 0.56
C LEU A 168 -4.08 -0.92 1.87
N THR A 169 -4.88 0.00 2.40
CA THR A 169 -4.73 0.50 3.77
C THR A 169 -5.65 -0.21 4.76
N ARG A 170 -6.71 -0.76 4.24
CA ARG A 170 -7.65 -1.60 4.99
C ARG A 170 -7.82 -2.91 4.25
N GLU A 171 -7.42 -4.00 4.88
CA GLU A 171 -7.60 -5.33 4.32
C GLU A 171 -9.07 -5.59 3.98
N GLY A 172 -9.33 -6.17 2.79
CA GLY A 172 -10.68 -6.44 2.30
C GLY A 172 -11.40 -5.24 1.66
N ASP A 173 -10.87 -4.03 1.76
CA ASP A 173 -11.45 -2.82 1.15
C ASP A 173 -10.62 -2.36 -0.07
N ALA A 174 -11.01 -2.79 -1.26
CA ALA A 174 -10.32 -2.45 -2.51
C ALA A 174 -10.28 -0.93 -2.77
N THR A 175 -11.24 -0.15 -2.24
CA THR A 175 -11.29 1.31 -2.42
C THR A 175 -10.23 2.04 -1.61
N SER A 176 -9.58 1.34 -0.67
CA SER A 176 -8.53 1.89 0.18
C SER A 176 -7.14 1.90 -0.46
N SER A 177 -7.01 1.47 -1.72
CA SER A 177 -5.75 1.42 -2.49
C SER A 177 -5.57 2.62 -3.43
N GLY A 178 -4.41 2.70 -4.10
CA GLY A 178 -4.17 3.63 -5.20
C GLY A 178 -3.51 4.96 -4.82
N GLN A 179 -3.27 5.22 -3.54
CA GLN A 179 -2.46 6.35 -3.08
C GLN A 179 -1.08 5.85 -2.64
N LEU A 180 -0.02 6.54 -3.06
CA LEU A 180 1.34 6.20 -2.65
C LEU A 180 1.56 6.54 -1.18
N ARG A 181 2.00 5.55 -0.40
CA ARG A 181 2.27 5.70 1.04
C ARG A 181 3.64 5.18 1.41
N LEU A 182 4.11 5.64 2.55
CA LEU A 182 5.35 5.24 3.20
C LEU A 182 5.07 4.71 4.60
N ALA A 183 5.80 3.65 4.98
CA ALA A 183 5.82 3.16 6.36
C ALA A 183 7.23 2.74 6.77
N THR A 184 7.58 2.96 8.02
CA THR A 184 8.85 2.53 8.58
C THR A 184 8.68 1.19 9.27
N VAL A 185 9.52 0.23 8.89
CA VAL A 185 9.60 -1.12 9.45
C VAL A 185 11.03 -1.41 9.89
N THR A 186 11.21 -2.49 10.64
CA THR A 186 12.53 -2.97 11.05
C THR A 186 12.76 -4.41 10.61
N THR A 187 14.02 -4.74 10.34
CA THR A 187 14.43 -6.13 10.07
C THR A 187 14.12 -7.02 11.26
N ARG A 188 13.64 -8.23 10.97
CA ARG A 188 13.43 -9.29 11.96
C ARG A 188 14.09 -10.61 11.53
N ALA A 189 14.16 -11.57 12.45
CA ALA A 189 14.54 -12.93 12.13
C ALA A 189 13.47 -13.64 11.25
N PRO A 190 13.88 -14.60 10.40
CA PRO A 190 15.25 -15.02 10.16
C PRO A 190 16.00 -14.06 9.23
N LEU A 191 17.31 -13.88 9.43
CA LEU A 191 18.13 -13.17 8.46
C LEU A 191 18.39 -14.05 7.23
N SER A 192 18.34 -13.44 6.04
CA SER A 192 18.49 -14.14 4.78
C SER A 192 19.16 -13.24 3.73
N THR A 193 20.07 -13.80 2.95
CA THR A 193 20.70 -13.11 1.82
C THR A 193 19.79 -12.96 0.59
N LEU A 194 18.65 -13.64 0.58
CA LEU A 194 17.65 -13.52 -0.48
C LEU A 194 16.52 -12.59 -0.06
N LEU A 195 16.00 -12.75 1.15
CA LEU A 195 14.80 -12.05 1.62
C LEU A 195 15.13 -11.13 2.79
N LEU A 196 14.72 -9.88 2.68
CA LEU A 196 14.48 -9.02 3.82
C LEU A 196 13.18 -9.49 4.48
N TRP A 197 13.24 -9.79 5.78
CA TRP A 197 12.08 -10.00 6.64
C TRP A 197 11.92 -8.78 7.53
N ALA A 198 10.79 -8.12 7.45
CA ALA A 198 10.56 -6.88 8.19
C ALA A 198 9.20 -6.90 8.90
N GLU A 199 9.14 -6.19 10.02
CA GLU A 199 7.95 -6.06 10.85
C GLU A 199 7.77 -4.62 11.33
N ASP A 200 6.57 -4.32 11.82
CA ASP A 200 6.28 -3.10 12.58
C ASP A 200 7.01 -3.14 13.91
N PRO A 201 7.94 -2.20 14.19
CA PRO A 201 8.67 -2.17 15.45
C PRO A 201 7.77 -2.00 16.67
N ASP A 202 6.59 -1.40 16.50
CA ASP A 202 5.63 -1.16 17.57
C ASP A 202 4.51 -2.22 17.64
N HIS A 203 4.52 -3.19 16.74
CA HIS A 203 3.51 -4.26 16.64
C HIS A 203 2.05 -3.77 16.58
N ARG A 204 1.81 -2.61 15.96
CA ARG A 204 0.47 -1.99 15.79
C ARG A 204 -0.22 -2.37 14.49
N GLY A 205 0.33 -3.33 13.75
CA GLY A 205 -0.24 -3.80 12.50
C GLY A 205 0.16 -2.97 11.27
N LEU A 206 1.33 -2.31 11.32
CA LEU A 206 1.91 -1.61 10.19
C LEU A 206 2.66 -2.59 9.27
N GLY A 207 2.40 -2.55 7.97
CA GLY A 207 3.14 -3.37 6.99
C GLY A 207 2.52 -3.39 5.62
N ALA A 208 3.16 -4.15 4.73
CA ALA A 208 2.68 -4.32 3.37
C ALA A 208 1.34 -5.07 3.33
N CYS A 209 0.57 -4.79 2.28
CA CYS A 209 -0.70 -5.44 1.99
C CYS A 209 -0.85 -5.71 0.48
N THR A 210 -1.99 -6.25 0.06
CA THR A 210 -2.34 -6.47 -1.35
C THR A 210 -2.13 -5.18 -2.15
N GLY A 211 -1.36 -5.25 -3.23
CA GLY A 211 -1.03 -4.12 -4.09
C GLY A 211 0.31 -3.45 -3.79
N ASP A 212 0.93 -3.69 -2.62
CA ASP A 212 2.28 -3.20 -2.32
C ASP A 212 3.39 -4.07 -2.94
N SER A 213 3.07 -5.28 -3.37
CA SER A 213 3.98 -6.14 -4.15
C SER A 213 4.61 -5.38 -5.32
N GLY A 214 5.92 -5.51 -5.50
CA GLY A 214 6.69 -4.77 -6.50
C GLY A 214 7.07 -3.34 -6.09
N GLY A 215 6.61 -2.88 -4.94
CA GLY A 215 7.01 -1.60 -4.36
C GLY A 215 8.39 -1.65 -3.71
N PRO A 216 9.11 -0.52 -3.70
CA PRO A 216 10.46 -0.43 -3.13
C PRO A 216 10.47 -0.46 -1.61
N VAL A 217 11.58 -0.98 -1.10
CA VAL A 217 12.02 -0.85 0.29
C VAL A 217 13.30 -0.02 0.31
N PHE A 218 13.21 1.20 0.84
CA PHE A 218 14.33 2.12 0.93
C PHE A 218 15.10 1.92 2.24
N ALA A 219 16.40 2.14 2.22
CA ALA A 219 17.15 2.37 3.46
C ALA A 219 16.56 3.58 4.21
N ALA A 220 16.56 3.56 5.55
CA ALA A 220 15.73 4.45 6.38
C ALA A 220 15.87 5.94 6.03
N ASP A 221 17.10 6.43 5.95
CA ASP A 221 17.40 7.85 5.78
C ASP A 221 18.02 8.16 4.40
N SER A 222 17.65 7.35 3.39
CA SER A 222 18.23 7.41 2.06
C SER A 222 17.17 7.12 1.00
N ASP A 223 17.39 7.64 -0.21
CA ASP A 223 16.62 7.31 -1.41
C ASP A 223 17.15 6.05 -2.14
N VAL A 224 18.07 5.33 -1.52
CA VAL A 224 18.62 4.08 -2.04
C VAL A 224 17.65 2.94 -1.75
N VAL A 225 17.30 2.20 -2.79
CA VAL A 225 16.39 1.05 -2.70
C VAL A 225 17.19 -0.20 -2.36
N ALA A 226 16.91 -0.80 -1.20
CA ALA A 226 17.58 -2.00 -0.72
C ALA A 226 16.91 -3.29 -1.21
N ALA A 227 15.57 -3.31 -1.27
CA ALA A 227 14.79 -4.49 -1.61
C ALA A 227 13.48 -4.13 -2.31
N LEU A 228 12.79 -5.15 -2.85
CA LEU A 228 11.48 -5.02 -3.50
C LEU A 228 10.46 -5.93 -2.82
N MET A 229 9.32 -5.41 -2.41
CA MET A 229 8.25 -6.15 -1.71
C MET A 229 7.65 -7.24 -2.59
N VAL A 230 7.46 -8.44 -2.02
CA VAL A 230 6.92 -9.58 -2.75
C VAL A 230 5.83 -10.34 -2.00
N TRP A 231 5.76 -10.19 -0.68
CA TRP A 231 4.79 -10.92 0.13
C TRP A 231 4.54 -10.26 1.48
N SER A 232 3.36 -10.50 2.05
CA SER A 232 2.97 -10.04 3.37
C SER A 232 2.16 -11.08 4.12
N ALA A 233 2.13 -10.97 5.44
CA ALA A 233 1.21 -11.69 6.31
C ALA A 233 0.74 -10.78 7.44
N GLY A 234 -0.41 -11.10 8.00
CA GLY A 234 -0.95 -10.51 9.21
C GLY A 234 -0.98 -11.50 10.37
N ARG A 235 -1.49 -11.07 11.52
CA ARG A 235 -1.71 -11.93 12.69
C ARG A 235 -3.05 -12.65 12.60
N GLY A 236 -3.08 -13.89 13.05
CA GLY A 236 -4.28 -14.71 13.01
C GLY A 236 -4.75 -14.96 11.58
N SER A 237 -5.96 -14.51 11.23
CA SER A 237 -6.53 -14.64 9.89
C SER A 237 -6.20 -13.46 8.96
N ALA A 238 -5.59 -12.38 9.47
CA ALA A 238 -5.19 -11.24 8.65
C ALA A 238 -4.06 -11.60 7.69
N GLN A 239 -4.04 -10.96 6.52
CA GLN A 239 -3.03 -11.20 5.48
C GLN A 239 -2.01 -10.08 5.39
N CYS A 240 -2.17 -9.02 6.18
CA CYS A 240 -1.39 -7.79 6.09
C CYS A 240 -0.95 -7.29 7.47
N GLY A 241 0.08 -6.46 7.53
CA GLY A 241 0.38 -5.62 8.68
C GLY A 241 1.20 -6.26 9.81
N ASP A 242 1.72 -7.49 9.65
CA ASP A 242 2.62 -8.09 10.65
C ASP A 242 3.98 -8.39 10.05
N LEU A 243 4.01 -9.12 8.97
CA LEU A 243 5.24 -9.48 8.27
C LEU A 243 5.24 -8.93 6.85
N THR A 244 6.34 -8.31 6.45
CA THR A 244 6.64 -7.95 5.07
C THR A 244 7.89 -8.69 4.62
N GLN A 245 7.81 -9.35 3.45
CA GLN A 245 8.97 -9.94 2.80
C GLN A 245 9.31 -9.20 1.53
N ALA A 246 10.60 -8.95 1.32
CA ALA A 246 11.10 -8.30 0.12
C ALA A 246 12.36 -8.99 -0.40
N ILE A 247 12.56 -9.01 -1.71
CA ILE A 247 13.79 -9.53 -2.35
C ILE A 247 14.88 -8.47 -2.25
N TRP A 248 16.05 -8.82 -1.70
CA TRP A 248 17.22 -7.95 -1.75
C TRP A 248 17.66 -7.69 -3.19
N LEU A 249 17.85 -6.41 -3.56
CA LEU A 249 18.18 -6.02 -4.93
C LEU A 249 19.68 -6.08 -5.23
N THR A 250 20.54 -5.88 -4.26
CA THR A 250 22.01 -5.95 -4.46
C THR A 250 22.45 -7.29 -5.07
N PRO A 251 22.00 -8.46 -4.61
CA PRO A 251 22.33 -9.74 -5.25
C PRO A 251 21.72 -9.92 -6.64
N GLN A 252 20.70 -9.12 -7.01
CA GLN A 252 20.00 -9.22 -8.29
C GLN A 252 20.48 -8.17 -9.32
N LYS A 253 21.37 -7.27 -8.89
CA LYS A 253 21.84 -6.14 -9.71
C LYS A 253 22.42 -6.61 -11.04
N GLY A 254 23.22 -7.66 -11.08
CA GLY A 254 23.80 -8.19 -12.32
C GLY A 254 22.74 -8.61 -13.34
N TRP A 255 21.64 -9.25 -12.92
CA TRP A 255 20.54 -9.59 -13.82
C TRP A 255 19.77 -8.34 -14.29
N ILE A 256 19.50 -7.41 -13.38
CA ILE A 256 18.80 -6.15 -13.72
C ILE A 256 19.60 -5.37 -14.77
N ASP A 257 20.88 -5.15 -14.51
CA ASP A 257 21.77 -4.39 -15.40
C ASP A 257 21.90 -5.06 -16.79
N ALA A 258 22.04 -6.39 -16.84
CA ALA A 258 22.13 -7.13 -18.09
C ALA A 258 20.89 -6.95 -18.97
N VAL A 259 19.68 -7.05 -18.38
CA VAL A 259 18.43 -6.84 -19.13
C VAL A 259 18.29 -5.38 -19.59
N LEU A 260 18.60 -4.41 -18.73
CA LEU A 260 18.54 -3.00 -19.10
C LEU A 260 19.54 -2.65 -20.22
N ALA A 261 20.75 -3.19 -20.18
CA ALA A 261 21.76 -3.00 -21.25
C ALA A 261 21.27 -3.60 -22.58
N GLU A 262 20.69 -4.80 -22.57
CA GLU A 262 20.09 -5.41 -23.77
C GLU A 262 19.00 -4.51 -24.38
N TRP A 263 18.16 -3.88 -23.54
CA TRP A 263 17.07 -3.01 -24.00
C TRP A 263 17.55 -1.65 -24.53
N THR A 264 18.73 -1.20 -24.12
CA THR A 264 19.32 0.07 -24.60
C THR A 264 19.92 -0.09 -26.02
N THR A 265 20.32 -1.31 -26.40
CA THR A 265 20.93 -1.61 -27.70
C THR A 265 19.92 -1.98 -28.81
N ARG A 266 18.64 -2.07 -28.48
CA ARG A 266 17.52 -2.38 -29.38
C ARG A 266 16.62 -1.16 -29.58
#